data_0a8a637861dc4635c8f1eb0734bb5754
#
_entry.id   0a8a637861dc4635c8f1eb0734bb5754
#
_cell.length_a   1.000
_cell.length_b   1.000
_cell.length_c   1.000
_cell.angle_alpha   90.00
_cell.angle_beta   90.00
_cell.angle_gamma   90.00
#
_symmetry.space_group_name_H-M   'P 1'
#
loop_
_entity.id
_entity.type
_entity.pdbx_description
1 polymer ?
#
loop_
_entity_poly.entity_id
_entity_poly.type
_entity_poly.pdbx_seq_one_letter_code
_entity_poly.pdbx_strand_id
1 'polypeptide(L)'
;QRRLARERQPVDGIVLGLVAGLLGLYVLNLGGGFGPGAYDDAWLQGLRLTAEPLLLLLVGLSVHRPRRVLRWGLTSLIVTTCLVASYGLYQQWLGEWGLIGMGYEFDTNVRTINGHLRSFGTLDDPFAYAAFLLFGIAAVVFFRARRAVVVFVLPLLLAGLAASWVRTAVVVLAALVSLWLASRGEIAVAGILLAASVAVSIVLLLTLQATETRTVQTAPNVFLSINGRTGVWQAVLGDKSQWLFGRGVGDVGTAADRATFGVFQSRAGADAQRGTAVDSGYLATVADVGAVGLVVLLALIVRLGQLCLAGARRGDEAGWVGAALLVMIALDAVTRASFIGFPTAFLGMLLVGVAIGATGSKDARARRS
;
A
#
# COMPACT_ATOMS: atom_id res chain seq x y z
N GLN A 1 -33.82 1.07 -20.78
CA GLN A 1 -32.78 2.08 -20.51
C GLN A 1 -33.07 2.93 -19.26
N ARG A 2 -34.31 3.40 -19.01
CA ARG A 2 -34.66 4.21 -17.80
C ARG A 2 -34.53 3.43 -16.48
N ARG A 3 -34.65 2.08 -16.44
CA ARG A 3 -34.40 1.27 -15.23
C ARG A 3 -32.93 1.14 -14.87
N LEU A 4 -32.02 1.11 -15.85
CA LEU A 4 -30.59 1.01 -15.65
C LEU A 4 -29.95 2.32 -15.14
N ALA A 5 -30.52 3.48 -15.52
CA ALA A 5 -30.05 4.79 -15.05
C ALA A 5 -30.38 5.07 -13.57
N ARG A 6 -31.33 4.34 -12.95
CA ARG A 6 -31.80 4.58 -11.57
C ARG A 6 -30.95 3.96 -10.47
N GLU A 7 -29.97 3.12 -10.78
CA GLU A 7 -29.16 2.41 -9.77
C GLU A 7 -27.74 2.97 -9.58
N ARG A 8 -27.31 3.94 -10.38
CA ARG A 8 -26.02 4.60 -10.19
C ARG A 8 -26.14 5.63 -9.07
N GLN A 9 -25.43 5.39 -7.96
CA GLN A 9 -25.21 6.46 -7.01
C GLN A 9 -24.20 7.46 -7.60
N PRO A 10 -24.44 8.76 -7.46
CA PRO A 10 -23.44 9.75 -7.85
C PRO A 10 -22.16 9.50 -7.02
N VAL A 11 -21.01 9.49 -7.68
CA VAL A 11 -19.72 9.48 -7.00
C VAL A 11 -19.65 10.72 -6.13
N ASP A 12 -19.12 10.58 -4.92
CA ASP A 12 -18.93 11.71 -4.00
C ASP A 12 -18.12 12.82 -4.68
N GLY A 13 -18.72 14.02 -4.81
CA GLY A 13 -18.10 15.13 -5.53
C GLY A 13 -16.76 15.59 -4.93
N ILE A 14 -16.59 15.44 -3.59
CA ILE A 14 -15.34 15.77 -2.91
C ILE A 14 -14.26 14.77 -3.32
N VAL A 15 -14.57 13.47 -3.32
CA VAL A 15 -13.61 12.43 -3.77
C VAL A 15 -13.21 12.69 -5.22
N LEU A 16 -14.18 12.98 -6.09
CA LEU A 16 -13.89 13.26 -7.49
C LEU A 16 -12.99 14.50 -7.64
N GLY A 17 -13.27 15.58 -6.90
CA GLY A 17 -12.46 16.79 -6.89
C GLY A 17 -11.02 16.56 -6.40
N LEU A 18 -10.86 15.77 -5.31
CA LEU A 18 -9.53 15.45 -4.76
C LEU A 18 -8.72 14.55 -5.71
N VAL A 19 -9.36 13.55 -6.33
CA VAL A 19 -8.70 12.71 -7.34
C VAL A 19 -8.32 13.52 -8.56
N ALA A 20 -9.22 14.37 -9.07
CA ALA A 20 -8.92 15.25 -10.20
C ALA A 20 -7.80 16.25 -9.87
N GLY A 21 -7.77 16.78 -8.64
CA GLY A 21 -6.70 17.64 -8.14
C GLY A 21 -5.35 16.96 -8.12
N LEU A 22 -5.27 15.72 -7.57
CA LEU A 22 -4.03 14.92 -7.59
C LEU A 22 -3.57 14.61 -9.02
N LEU A 23 -4.48 14.13 -9.87
CA LEU A 23 -4.16 13.84 -11.27
C LEU A 23 -3.69 15.11 -11.99
N GLY A 24 -4.33 16.25 -11.73
CA GLY A 24 -3.91 17.54 -12.25
C GLY A 24 -2.49 17.91 -11.83
N LEU A 25 -2.13 17.74 -10.55
CA LEU A 25 -0.77 18.01 -10.05
C LEU A 25 0.27 17.10 -10.71
N TYR A 26 -0.04 15.80 -10.88
CA TYR A 26 0.86 14.86 -11.56
C TYR A 26 1.05 15.20 -13.05
N VAL A 27 -0.02 15.58 -13.75
CA VAL A 27 0.04 15.96 -15.17
C VAL A 27 0.74 17.28 -15.36
N LEU A 28 0.46 18.28 -14.53
CA LEU A 28 1.12 19.59 -14.59
C LEU A 28 2.61 19.53 -14.27
N ASN A 29 3.04 18.54 -13.49
CA ASN A 29 4.46 18.28 -13.17
C ASN A 29 5.26 19.55 -12.82
N LEU A 30 4.69 20.40 -11.97
CA LEU A 30 5.21 21.77 -11.72
C LEU A 30 6.65 21.76 -11.18
N GLY A 31 7.02 20.75 -10.37
CA GLY A 31 8.38 20.59 -9.84
C GLY A 31 9.40 20.11 -10.89
N GLY A 32 8.96 19.38 -11.92
CA GLY A 32 9.81 18.88 -12.99
C GLY A 32 10.20 19.92 -14.05
N GLY A 33 9.60 21.12 -13.96
CA GLY A 33 9.83 22.19 -14.94
C GLY A 33 9.10 21.95 -16.27
N PHE A 34 9.25 22.90 -17.22
CA PHE A 34 8.58 22.89 -18.52
C PHE A 34 9.53 22.68 -19.69
N GLY A 35 10.75 22.16 -19.44
CA GLY A 35 11.74 21.89 -20.50
C GLY A 35 11.51 20.56 -21.23
N PRO A 36 12.23 20.29 -22.33
CA PRO A 36 12.10 19.05 -23.11
C PRO A 36 12.34 17.76 -22.34
N GLY A 37 13.06 17.81 -21.22
CA GLY A 37 13.27 16.66 -20.33
C GLY A 37 12.25 16.54 -19.20
N ALA A 38 11.32 17.49 -19.07
CA ALA A 38 10.35 17.52 -17.98
C ALA A 38 9.24 16.46 -18.14
N TYR A 39 9.01 15.97 -19.36
CA TYR A 39 7.99 15.00 -19.72
C TYR A 39 8.63 13.81 -20.45
N ASP A 40 9.68 13.28 -19.87
CA ASP A 40 10.43 12.12 -20.39
C ASP A 40 9.76 10.77 -20.04
N ASP A 41 10.43 9.67 -20.36
CA ASP A 41 9.94 8.32 -20.09
C ASP A 41 9.79 8.06 -18.57
N ALA A 42 10.62 8.66 -17.72
CA ALA A 42 10.52 8.53 -16.27
C ALA A 42 9.25 9.22 -15.74
N TRP A 43 8.92 10.40 -16.25
CA TRP A 43 7.65 11.07 -15.95
C TRP A 43 6.46 10.22 -16.40
N LEU A 44 6.49 9.66 -17.61
CA LEU A 44 5.38 8.83 -18.11
C LEU A 44 5.17 7.57 -17.23
N GLN A 45 6.25 6.90 -16.82
CA GLN A 45 6.19 5.77 -15.90
C GLN A 45 5.68 6.20 -14.51
N GLY A 46 6.15 7.32 -14.01
CA GLY A 46 5.69 7.89 -12.74
C GLY A 46 4.21 8.25 -12.78
N LEU A 47 3.77 8.95 -13.83
CA LEU A 47 2.37 9.28 -14.04
C LEU A 47 1.49 8.02 -14.09
N ARG A 48 1.92 7.00 -14.82
CA ARG A 48 1.21 5.73 -14.90
C ARG A 48 1.03 5.11 -13.51
N LEU A 49 2.12 4.97 -12.75
CA LEU A 49 2.10 4.33 -11.43
C LEU A 49 1.24 5.08 -10.41
N THR A 50 1.14 6.41 -10.53
CA THR A 50 0.35 7.25 -9.62
C THR A 50 -1.10 7.42 -10.07
N ALA A 51 -1.34 7.54 -11.39
CA ALA A 51 -2.68 7.75 -11.94
C ALA A 51 -3.53 6.47 -11.94
N GLU A 52 -2.95 5.32 -12.30
CA GLU A 52 -3.69 4.06 -12.40
C GLU A 52 -4.43 3.68 -11.10
N PRO A 53 -3.82 3.74 -9.88
CA PRO A 53 -4.54 3.48 -8.64
C PRO A 53 -5.70 4.44 -8.37
N LEU A 54 -5.53 5.72 -8.69
CA LEU A 54 -6.58 6.72 -8.54
C LEU A 54 -7.75 6.48 -9.52
N LEU A 55 -7.44 6.11 -10.75
CA LEU A 55 -8.45 5.72 -11.74
C LEU A 55 -9.17 4.43 -11.32
N LEU A 56 -8.44 3.43 -10.79
CA LEU A 56 -9.04 2.22 -10.26
C LEU A 56 -9.97 2.48 -9.07
N LEU A 57 -9.65 3.45 -8.21
CA LEU A 57 -10.56 3.91 -7.16
C LEU A 57 -11.88 4.42 -7.77
N LEU A 58 -11.81 5.28 -8.80
CA LEU A 58 -13.01 5.80 -9.47
C LEU A 58 -13.79 4.70 -10.18
N VAL A 59 -13.10 3.75 -10.83
CA VAL A 59 -13.73 2.55 -11.40
C VAL A 59 -14.47 1.78 -10.31
N GLY A 60 -13.83 1.53 -9.17
CA GLY A 60 -14.43 0.84 -8.02
C GLY A 60 -15.69 1.54 -7.51
N LEU A 61 -15.65 2.87 -7.37
CA LEU A 61 -16.81 3.69 -6.96
C LEU A 61 -17.97 3.64 -7.97
N SER A 62 -17.67 3.44 -9.26
CA SER A 62 -18.63 3.47 -10.36
C SER A 62 -19.20 2.09 -10.71
N VAL A 63 -18.74 1.03 -10.06
CA VAL A 63 -19.11 -0.35 -10.38
C VAL A 63 -20.62 -0.56 -10.27
N HIS A 64 -21.20 -1.16 -11.30
CA HIS A 64 -22.58 -1.64 -11.27
C HIS A 64 -22.67 -2.91 -10.41
N ARG A 65 -23.62 -2.99 -9.46
CA ARG A 65 -23.76 -4.09 -8.49
C ARG A 65 -22.54 -4.28 -7.56
N PRO A 66 -22.10 -3.23 -6.85
CA PRO A 66 -20.83 -3.21 -6.11
C PRO A 66 -20.75 -4.31 -5.04
N ARG A 67 -21.87 -4.71 -4.40
CA ARG A 67 -21.88 -5.83 -3.42
C ARG A 67 -21.53 -7.17 -4.04
N ARG A 68 -21.99 -7.42 -5.28
CA ARG A 68 -21.67 -8.68 -5.98
C ARG A 68 -20.18 -8.68 -6.36
N VAL A 69 -19.71 -7.57 -6.90
CA VAL A 69 -18.30 -7.42 -7.29
C VAL A 69 -17.39 -7.49 -6.06
N LEU A 70 -17.73 -6.83 -4.96
CA LEU A 70 -16.98 -6.92 -3.70
C LEU A 70 -16.88 -8.36 -3.22
N ARG A 71 -18.01 -9.11 -3.22
CA ARG A 71 -18.01 -10.52 -2.81
C ARG A 71 -17.08 -11.37 -3.67
N TRP A 72 -17.17 -11.24 -4.99
CA TRP A 72 -16.30 -11.98 -5.89
C TRP A 72 -14.83 -11.56 -5.73
N GLY A 73 -14.55 -10.28 -5.65
CA GLY A 73 -13.20 -9.75 -5.44
C GLY A 73 -12.57 -10.27 -4.15
N LEU A 74 -13.30 -10.21 -3.03
CA LEU A 74 -12.79 -10.71 -1.74
C LEU A 74 -12.63 -12.24 -1.72
N THR A 75 -13.54 -12.98 -2.37
CA THR A 75 -13.40 -14.45 -2.48
C THR A 75 -12.18 -14.81 -3.32
N SER A 76 -11.98 -14.17 -4.48
CA SER A 76 -10.80 -14.38 -5.31
C SER A 76 -9.52 -14.00 -4.53
N LEU A 77 -9.55 -12.89 -3.80
CA LEU A 77 -8.44 -12.45 -2.97
C LEU A 77 -8.08 -13.49 -1.91
N ILE A 78 -9.06 -14.06 -1.19
CA ILE A 78 -8.81 -15.11 -0.21
C ILE A 78 -8.15 -16.33 -0.87
N VAL A 79 -8.66 -16.78 -2.01
CA VAL A 79 -8.11 -17.94 -2.71
C VAL A 79 -6.67 -17.66 -3.17
N THR A 80 -6.43 -16.53 -3.81
CA THR A 80 -5.10 -16.18 -4.32
C THR A 80 -4.09 -15.97 -3.19
N THR A 81 -4.49 -15.33 -2.08
CA THR A 81 -3.60 -15.17 -0.91
C THR A 81 -3.28 -16.50 -0.24
N CYS A 82 -4.21 -17.47 -0.21
CA CYS A 82 -3.92 -18.84 0.27
C CYS A 82 -2.87 -19.52 -0.62
N LEU A 83 -3.00 -19.45 -1.93
CA LEU A 83 -2.03 -20.03 -2.86
C LEU A 83 -0.65 -19.38 -2.70
N VAL A 84 -0.60 -18.06 -2.60
CA VAL A 84 0.64 -17.30 -2.42
C VAL A 84 1.27 -17.59 -1.05
N ALA A 85 0.47 -17.70 0.01
CA ALA A 85 0.95 -18.08 1.34
C ALA A 85 1.53 -19.50 1.36
N SER A 86 0.83 -20.45 0.74
CA SER A 86 1.30 -21.84 0.62
C SER A 86 2.63 -21.92 -0.11
N TYR A 87 2.76 -21.16 -1.21
CA TYR A 87 4.02 -21.09 -1.94
C TYR A 87 5.12 -20.41 -1.13
N GLY A 88 4.83 -19.35 -0.38
CA GLY A 88 5.79 -18.73 0.53
C GLY A 88 6.28 -19.65 1.63
N LEU A 89 5.40 -20.51 2.19
CA LEU A 89 5.82 -21.54 3.13
C LEU A 89 6.64 -22.65 2.47
N TYR A 90 6.31 -23.02 1.23
CA TYR A 90 7.14 -23.95 0.44
C TYR A 90 8.54 -23.37 0.18
N GLN A 91 8.69 -22.06 -0.05
CA GLN A 91 9.99 -21.40 -0.16
C GLN A 91 10.84 -21.57 1.13
N GLN A 92 10.20 -21.47 2.31
CA GLN A 92 10.90 -21.73 3.58
C GLN A 92 11.43 -23.17 3.68
N TRP A 93 10.64 -24.12 3.22
CA TRP A 93 11.04 -25.53 3.21
C TRP A 93 12.18 -25.82 2.23
N LEU A 94 12.15 -25.21 1.04
CA LEU A 94 13.21 -25.33 0.04
C LEU A 94 14.51 -24.67 0.49
N GLY A 95 14.42 -23.57 1.22
CA GLY A 95 15.56 -22.73 1.58
C GLY A 95 16.16 -21.98 0.38
N GLU A 96 17.20 -21.18 0.65
CA GLU A 96 17.86 -20.33 -0.34
C GLU A 96 18.47 -21.14 -1.50
N TRP A 97 19.18 -22.21 -1.18
CA TRP A 97 19.85 -23.06 -2.19
C TRP A 97 18.85 -23.78 -3.12
N GLY A 98 17.72 -24.22 -2.57
CA GLY A 98 16.66 -24.82 -3.39
C GLY A 98 16.04 -23.81 -4.37
N LEU A 99 15.88 -22.57 -3.95
CA LEU A 99 15.36 -21.50 -4.82
C LEU A 99 16.36 -21.11 -5.92
N ILE A 100 17.66 -21.01 -5.59
CA ILE A 100 18.72 -20.79 -6.59
C ILE A 100 18.72 -21.92 -7.61
N GLY A 101 18.58 -23.18 -7.16
CA GLY A 101 18.49 -24.35 -8.05
C GLY A 101 17.26 -24.32 -8.98
N MET A 102 16.21 -23.58 -8.61
CA MET A 102 15.02 -23.34 -9.46
C MET A 102 15.17 -22.13 -10.39
N GLY A 103 16.33 -21.49 -10.42
CA GLY A 103 16.62 -20.35 -11.29
C GLY A 103 16.23 -18.98 -10.71
N TYR A 104 15.97 -18.88 -9.39
CA TYR A 104 15.77 -17.59 -8.76
C TYR A 104 17.10 -16.87 -8.61
N GLU A 105 17.17 -15.66 -9.15
CA GLU A 105 18.26 -14.73 -8.84
C GLU A 105 18.05 -14.15 -7.45
N PHE A 106 19.07 -14.23 -6.59
CA PHE A 106 18.99 -13.78 -5.22
C PHE A 106 19.69 -12.45 -5.03
N ASP A 107 18.93 -11.39 -4.82
CA ASP A 107 19.42 -10.24 -4.09
C ASP A 107 19.35 -10.54 -2.59
N THR A 108 20.49 -10.94 -2.02
CA THR A 108 20.60 -11.35 -0.62
C THR A 108 20.16 -10.27 0.36
N ASN A 109 20.20 -8.99 -0.03
CA ASN A 109 19.88 -7.87 0.84
C ASN A 109 18.37 -7.70 1.09
N VAL A 110 17.52 -8.10 0.14
CA VAL A 110 16.08 -8.00 0.25
C VAL A 110 15.45 -9.30 0.72
N ARG A 111 15.94 -10.44 0.23
CA ARG A 111 15.32 -11.75 0.43
C ARG A 111 15.87 -12.55 1.60
N THR A 112 16.93 -12.05 2.27
CA THR A 112 17.46 -12.65 3.50
C THR A 112 17.58 -11.60 4.61
N ILE A 113 17.44 -12.02 5.86
CA ILE A 113 17.70 -11.20 7.04
C ILE A 113 18.35 -12.04 8.13
N ASN A 114 19.52 -11.64 8.60
CA ASN A 114 20.30 -12.39 9.60
C ASN A 114 20.45 -13.88 9.25
N GLY A 115 20.67 -14.21 7.97
CA GLY A 115 20.80 -15.59 7.50
C GLY A 115 19.48 -16.36 7.36
N HIS A 116 18.33 -15.72 7.60
CA HIS A 116 17.02 -16.34 7.40
C HIS A 116 16.41 -15.88 6.08
N LEU A 117 15.92 -16.84 5.30
CA LEU A 117 15.15 -16.57 4.09
C LEU A 117 13.88 -15.81 4.44
N ARG A 118 13.56 -14.77 3.71
CA ARG A 118 12.30 -14.06 3.74
C ARG A 118 11.42 -14.55 2.61
N SER A 119 10.27 -15.15 2.93
CA SER A 119 9.32 -15.55 1.90
C SER A 119 8.79 -14.36 1.15
N PHE A 120 8.74 -14.48 -0.17
CA PHE A 120 8.21 -13.48 -1.09
C PHE A 120 7.08 -14.05 -1.97
N GLY A 121 6.78 -15.35 -1.84
CA GLY A 121 5.73 -16.02 -2.61
C GLY A 121 5.98 -15.93 -4.11
N THR A 122 4.95 -15.53 -4.85
CA THR A 122 5.02 -15.27 -6.30
C THR A 122 5.23 -13.78 -6.61
N LEU A 123 5.57 -12.98 -5.61
CA LEU A 123 5.79 -11.54 -5.75
C LEU A 123 7.29 -11.22 -5.77
N ASP A 124 7.65 -10.01 -6.17
CA ASP A 124 9.05 -9.63 -6.37
C ASP A 124 9.81 -9.51 -5.04
N ASP A 125 9.11 -9.10 -3.97
CA ASP A 125 9.72 -8.79 -2.70
C ASP A 125 8.89 -9.25 -1.49
N PRO A 126 9.50 -9.47 -0.32
CA PRO A 126 8.83 -9.87 0.91
C PRO A 126 7.81 -8.85 1.43
N PHE A 127 7.99 -7.56 1.13
CA PHE A 127 7.08 -6.51 1.59
C PHE A 127 5.78 -6.53 0.79
N ALA A 128 5.87 -6.69 -0.55
CA ALA A 128 4.69 -6.89 -1.41
C ALA A 128 3.92 -8.14 -1.00
N TYR A 129 4.63 -9.22 -0.71
CA TYR A 129 4.07 -10.46 -0.22
C TYR A 129 3.32 -10.28 1.10
N ALA A 130 3.95 -9.66 2.10
CA ALA A 130 3.32 -9.39 3.38
C ALA A 130 2.06 -8.50 3.24
N ALA A 131 2.13 -7.44 2.45
CA ALA A 131 0.99 -6.58 2.17
C ALA A 131 -0.15 -7.35 1.50
N PHE A 132 0.16 -8.23 0.53
CA PHE A 132 -0.84 -9.05 -0.13
C PHE A 132 -1.53 -10.02 0.83
N LEU A 133 -0.79 -10.66 1.75
CA LEU A 133 -1.37 -11.51 2.77
C LEU A 133 -2.25 -10.73 3.76
N LEU A 134 -1.87 -9.51 4.13
CA LEU A 134 -2.68 -8.64 4.98
C LEU A 134 -4.02 -8.28 4.31
N PHE A 135 -4.07 -8.10 2.99
CA PHE A 135 -5.33 -7.97 2.24
C PHE A 135 -6.21 -9.22 2.41
N GLY A 136 -5.62 -10.42 2.29
CA GLY A 136 -6.32 -11.69 2.53
C GLY A 136 -6.86 -11.79 3.94
N ILE A 137 -6.05 -11.44 4.95
CA ILE A 137 -6.44 -11.43 6.36
C ILE A 137 -7.61 -10.46 6.58
N ALA A 138 -7.53 -9.23 6.05
CA ALA A 138 -8.62 -8.26 6.13
C ALA A 138 -9.91 -8.81 5.48
N ALA A 139 -9.80 -9.46 4.32
CA ALA A 139 -10.94 -10.08 3.65
C ALA A 139 -11.56 -11.19 4.50
N VAL A 140 -10.77 -12.09 5.11
CA VAL A 140 -11.26 -13.17 5.96
C VAL A 140 -11.94 -12.64 7.22
N VAL A 141 -11.34 -11.63 7.87
CA VAL A 141 -11.78 -11.12 9.18
C VAL A 141 -13.05 -10.25 9.06
N PHE A 142 -13.12 -9.36 8.07
CA PHE A 142 -14.20 -8.37 7.95
C PHE A 142 -15.34 -8.80 7.03
N PHE A 143 -15.14 -9.82 6.20
CA PHE A 143 -16.14 -10.30 5.26
C PHE A 143 -16.78 -11.61 5.74
N ARG A 144 -17.48 -11.63 6.86
CA ARG A 144 -18.24 -12.78 7.43
C ARG A 144 -17.96 -14.14 6.76
N ALA A 145 -16.68 -14.53 6.70
CA ALA A 145 -16.31 -15.83 6.19
C ALA A 145 -16.95 -16.94 7.08
N ARG A 146 -17.29 -18.07 6.49
CA ARG A 146 -17.77 -19.22 7.25
C ARG A 146 -16.71 -19.58 8.31
N ARG A 147 -17.13 -19.97 9.52
CA ARG A 147 -16.20 -20.31 10.62
C ARG A 147 -15.10 -21.27 10.18
N ALA A 148 -15.41 -22.25 9.34
CA ALA A 148 -14.43 -23.16 8.76
C ALA A 148 -13.35 -22.43 7.96
N VAL A 149 -13.71 -21.45 7.13
CA VAL A 149 -12.75 -20.64 6.37
C VAL A 149 -11.83 -19.89 7.32
N VAL A 150 -12.36 -19.27 8.38
CA VAL A 150 -11.54 -18.55 9.36
C VAL A 150 -10.55 -19.49 10.05
N VAL A 151 -11.00 -20.67 10.47
CA VAL A 151 -10.18 -21.65 11.20
C VAL A 151 -9.01 -22.19 10.37
N PHE A 152 -9.20 -22.42 9.07
CA PHE A 152 -8.16 -23.00 8.21
C PHE A 152 -7.34 -21.95 7.47
N VAL A 153 -7.97 -20.87 6.99
CA VAL A 153 -7.31 -19.87 6.16
C VAL A 153 -6.48 -18.89 7.00
N LEU A 154 -7.02 -18.42 8.12
CA LEU A 154 -6.31 -17.42 8.92
C LEU A 154 -4.97 -17.92 9.47
N PRO A 155 -4.83 -19.14 10.03
CA PRO A 155 -3.53 -19.67 10.44
C PRO A 155 -2.53 -19.79 9.26
N LEU A 156 -2.99 -20.20 8.08
CA LEU A 156 -2.16 -20.29 6.89
C LEU A 156 -1.60 -18.92 6.49
N LEU A 157 -2.47 -17.89 6.44
CA LEU A 157 -2.05 -16.53 6.11
C LEU A 157 -1.12 -15.94 7.16
N LEU A 158 -1.38 -16.20 8.46
CA LEU A 158 -0.51 -15.74 9.55
C LEU A 158 0.86 -16.43 9.52
N ALA A 159 0.90 -17.75 9.24
CA ALA A 159 2.16 -18.47 9.06
C ALA A 159 2.96 -17.92 7.88
N GLY A 160 2.30 -17.69 6.73
CA GLY A 160 2.93 -17.05 5.58
C GLY A 160 3.43 -15.63 5.89
N LEU A 161 2.65 -14.85 6.65
CA LEU A 161 3.04 -13.49 7.07
C LEU A 161 4.27 -13.54 7.99
N ALA A 162 4.31 -14.45 8.95
CA ALA A 162 5.48 -14.66 9.82
C ALA A 162 6.72 -15.03 9.00
N ALA A 163 6.58 -15.91 7.99
CA ALA A 163 7.65 -16.31 7.08
C ALA A 163 8.21 -15.17 6.22
N SER A 164 7.49 -14.04 6.10
CA SER A 164 8.00 -12.85 5.39
C SER A 164 9.06 -12.07 6.16
N TRP A 165 9.12 -12.22 7.48
CA TRP A 165 9.99 -11.44 8.38
C TRP A 165 9.83 -9.91 8.21
N VAL A 166 8.65 -9.44 7.78
CA VAL A 166 8.35 -8.02 7.59
C VAL A 166 7.80 -7.43 8.87
N ARG A 167 8.60 -6.62 9.55
CA ARG A 167 8.26 -6.03 10.87
C ARG A 167 7.07 -5.08 10.79
N THR A 168 6.97 -4.28 9.74
CA THR A 168 5.85 -3.36 9.53
C THR A 168 4.51 -4.08 9.37
N ALA A 169 4.53 -5.31 8.86
CA ALA A 169 3.33 -6.13 8.74
C ALA A 169 2.70 -6.45 10.11
N VAL A 170 3.52 -6.56 11.17
CA VAL A 170 3.02 -6.78 12.55
C VAL A 170 2.23 -5.56 13.03
N VAL A 171 2.72 -4.35 12.75
CA VAL A 171 2.03 -3.10 13.11
C VAL A 171 0.69 -2.98 12.38
N VAL A 172 0.69 -3.27 11.08
CA VAL A 172 -0.52 -3.26 10.25
C VAL A 172 -1.51 -4.33 10.73
N LEU A 173 -1.02 -5.53 11.06
CA LEU A 173 -1.86 -6.60 11.61
C LEU A 173 -2.49 -6.18 12.95
N ALA A 174 -1.73 -5.55 13.85
CA ALA A 174 -2.25 -5.05 15.12
C ALA A 174 -3.33 -3.96 14.90
N ALA A 175 -3.13 -3.08 13.93
CA ALA A 175 -4.15 -2.09 13.55
C ALA A 175 -5.43 -2.76 12.99
N LEU A 176 -5.29 -3.82 12.18
CA LEU A 176 -6.44 -4.61 11.69
C LEU A 176 -7.18 -5.30 12.84
N VAL A 177 -6.46 -5.88 13.81
CA VAL A 177 -7.07 -6.49 15.00
C VAL A 177 -7.77 -5.43 15.84
N SER A 178 -7.16 -4.27 16.04
CA SER A 178 -7.79 -3.13 16.73
C SER A 178 -9.07 -2.68 16.04
N LEU A 179 -9.06 -2.55 14.73
CA LEU A 179 -10.24 -2.20 13.95
C LEU A 179 -11.34 -3.28 14.05
N TRP A 180 -10.95 -4.55 14.08
CA TRP A 180 -11.87 -5.66 14.27
C TRP A 180 -12.51 -5.63 15.67
N LEU A 181 -11.76 -5.38 16.73
CA LEU A 181 -12.28 -5.19 18.07
C LEU A 181 -13.24 -4.00 18.14
N ALA A 182 -12.88 -2.88 17.52
CA ALA A 182 -13.75 -1.72 17.41
C ALA A 182 -15.07 -2.06 16.69
N SER A 183 -15.02 -2.92 15.66
CA SER A 183 -16.22 -3.39 14.95
C SER A 183 -17.15 -4.27 15.83
N ARG A 184 -16.60 -4.81 16.93
CA ARG A 184 -17.33 -5.60 17.94
C ARG A 184 -17.83 -4.76 19.12
N GLY A 185 -17.53 -3.46 19.13
CA GLY A 185 -17.88 -2.55 20.22
C GLY A 185 -16.80 -2.44 21.32
N GLU A 186 -15.70 -3.20 21.21
CA GLU A 186 -14.58 -3.21 22.18
C GLU A 186 -13.62 -2.03 21.96
N ILE A 187 -14.14 -0.79 21.96
CA ILE A 187 -13.38 0.40 21.56
C ILE A 187 -12.20 0.68 22.49
N ALA A 188 -12.37 0.47 23.81
CA ALA A 188 -11.31 0.69 24.78
C ALA A 188 -10.13 -0.27 24.56
N VAL A 189 -10.41 -1.56 24.40
CA VAL A 189 -9.40 -2.61 24.12
C VAL A 189 -8.72 -2.35 22.78
N ALA A 190 -9.49 -1.97 21.76
CA ALA A 190 -8.96 -1.59 20.45
C ALA A 190 -7.99 -0.41 20.53
N GLY A 191 -8.32 0.62 21.30
CA GLY A 191 -7.48 1.79 21.53
C GLY A 191 -6.18 1.45 22.25
N ILE A 192 -6.25 0.64 23.29
CA ILE A 192 -5.07 0.18 24.06
C ILE A 192 -4.14 -0.65 23.16
N LEU A 193 -4.68 -1.60 22.39
CA LEU A 193 -3.90 -2.45 21.50
C LEU A 193 -3.20 -1.62 20.40
N LEU A 194 -3.90 -0.65 19.83
CA LEU A 194 -3.32 0.23 18.82
C LEU A 194 -2.20 1.08 19.43
N ALA A 195 -2.44 1.69 20.58
CA ALA A 195 -1.43 2.49 21.28
C ALA A 195 -0.20 1.66 21.67
N ALA A 196 -0.41 0.45 22.20
CA ALA A 196 0.67 -0.49 22.52
C ALA A 196 1.48 -0.88 21.29
N SER A 197 0.82 -1.14 20.15
CA SER A 197 1.47 -1.50 18.89
C SER A 197 2.34 -0.35 18.34
N VAL A 198 1.84 0.87 18.42
CA VAL A 198 2.60 2.08 18.06
C VAL A 198 3.79 2.26 19.00
N ALA A 199 3.59 2.14 20.30
CA ALA A 199 4.66 2.27 21.30
C ALA A 199 5.76 1.22 21.08
N VAL A 200 5.39 -0.06 20.88
CA VAL A 200 6.35 -1.13 20.58
C VAL A 200 7.10 -0.84 19.28
N SER A 201 6.42 -0.33 18.26
CA SER A 201 7.06 0.03 16.99
C SER A 201 8.07 1.17 17.15
N ILE A 202 7.74 2.18 17.95
CA ILE A 202 8.67 3.29 18.27
C ILE A 202 9.86 2.76 19.07
N VAL A 203 9.64 1.94 20.10
CA VAL A 203 10.72 1.35 20.90
C VAL A 203 11.63 0.50 20.01
N LEU A 204 11.06 -0.37 19.18
CA LEU A 204 11.85 -1.18 18.23
C LEU A 204 12.66 -0.30 17.26
N LEU A 205 12.06 0.78 16.76
CA LEU A 205 12.74 1.73 15.88
C LEU A 205 13.93 2.37 16.60
N LEU A 206 13.75 2.85 17.82
CA LEU A 206 14.79 3.52 18.62
C LEU A 206 15.90 2.55 19.05
N THR A 207 15.56 1.34 19.47
CA THR A 207 16.54 0.34 19.91
C THR A 207 17.40 -0.17 18.74
N LEU A 208 16.80 -0.35 17.56
CA LEU A 208 17.54 -0.77 16.37
C LEU A 208 18.50 0.32 15.87
N GLN A 209 18.12 1.59 15.95
CA GLN A 209 19.06 2.69 15.65
C GLN A 209 20.29 2.69 16.58
N ALA A 210 20.09 2.40 17.87
CA ALA A 210 21.20 2.34 18.83
C ALA A 210 22.17 1.17 18.60
N THR A 211 21.68 0.05 18.03
CA THR A 211 22.51 -1.15 17.78
C THR A 211 23.26 -1.04 16.46
N GLU A 212 22.69 -0.44 15.44
CA GLU A 212 23.31 -0.29 14.12
C GLU A 212 24.46 0.73 14.09
N THR A 213 24.44 1.75 14.94
CA THR A 213 25.55 2.70 15.06
C THR A 213 26.88 2.06 15.50
N ARG A 214 26.84 0.87 16.09
CA ARG A 214 28.04 0.14 16.52
C ARG A 214 28.65 -0.82 15.47
N THR A 215 27.85 -1.27 14.48
CA THR A 215 28.26 -2.32 13.51
C THR A 215 28.48 -1.83 12.08
N VAL A 216 28.12 -0.59 11.75
CA VAL A 216 28.04 -0.07 10.37
C VAL A 216 29.39 0.37 9.77
N GLN A 217 30.51 0.30 10.50
CA GLN A 217 31.80 0.72 9.94
C GLN A 217 32.42 -0.26 8.93
N THR A 218 31.83 -1.42 8.65
CA THR A 218 32.51 -2.48 7.86
C THR A 218 31.71 -3.17 6.77
N ALA A 219 30.48 -2.75 6.44
CA ALA A 219 29.71 -3.45 5.40
C ALA A 219 29.11 -2.49 4.35
N PRO A 220 29.33 -2.73 3.04
CA PRO A 220 28.79 -1.90 1.97
C PRO A 220 27.27 -2.02 1.74
N ASN A 221 26.54 -2.72 2.59
CA ASN A 221 25.13 -3.10 2.38
C ASN A 221 24.14 -2.24 3.20
N VAL A 222 24.37 -0.94 3.25
CA VAL A 222 23.65 0.05 4.08
C VAL A 222 22.23 0.34 3.57
N PHE A 223 21.82 -0.12 2.38
CA PHE A 223 20.56 0.25 1.75
C PHE A 223 19.28 -0.25 2.43
N LEU A 224 19.36 -1.17 3.37
CA LEU A 224 18.19 -1.73 4.07
C LEU A 224 18.17 -1.44 5.58
N SER A 225 19.15 -0.71 6.08
CA SER A 225 19.15 -0.20 7.44
C SER A 225 18.19 0.98 7.55
N ILE A 226 17.61 1.21 8.75
CA ILE A 226 16.83 2.42 9.03
C ILE A 226 17.69 3.67 8.77
N ASN A 227 19.00 3.58 8.96
CA ASN A 227 19.96 4.65 8.69
C ASN A 227 20.07 5.01 7.19
N GLY A 228 19.96 4.04 6.28
CA GLY A 228 19.86 4.31 4.84
C GLY A 228 18.56 5.07 4.48
N ARG A 229 17.46 4.70 5.11
CA ARG A 229 16.15 5.36 4.92
C ARG A 229 16.13 6.78 5.47
N THR A 230 16.72 7.01 6.65
CA THR A 230 16.81 8.37 7.23
C THR A 230 17.63 9.32 6.38
N GLY A 231 18.68 8.85 5.74
CA GLY A 231 19.47 9.64 4.79
C GLY A 231 18.65 10.09 3.57
N VAL A 232 17.87 9.18 2.98
CA VAL A 232 16.94 9.50 1.88
C VAL A 232 15.85 10.44 2.32
N TRP A 233 15.27 10.22 3.50
CA TRP A 233 14.24 11.11 4.06
C TRP A 233 14.79 12.51 4.32
N GLN A 234 16.01 12.62 4.87
CA GLN A 234 16.71 13.90 5.06
C GLN A 234 17.01 14.58 3.73
N ALA A 235 17.40 13.85 2.69
CA ALA A 235 17.63 14.40 1.38
C ALA A 235 16.36 14.96 0.74
N VAL A 236 15.22 14.26 0.87
CA VAL A 236 13.92 14.75 0.40
C VAL A 236 13.45 15.97 1.20
N LEU A 237 13.57 15.92 2.53
CA LEU A 237 13.11 17.00 3.41
C LEU A 237 14.10 18.17 3.51
N GLY A 238 15.36 17.99 3.16
CA GLY A 238 16.40 19.02 3.20
C GLY A 238 16.32 20.04 2.07
N ASP A 239 15.76 19.65 0.94
CA ASP A 239 15.63 20.54 -0.22
C ASP A 239 14.38 21.43 -0.12
N LYS A 240 14.54 22.53 0.59
CA LYS A 240 13.45 23.49 0.85
C LYS A 240 12.90 24.16 -0.39
N SER A 241 13.69 24.26 -1.48
CA SER A 241 13.28 24.94 -2.72
C SER A 241 12.15 24.21 -3.44
N GLN A 242 12.01 22.89 -3.19
CA GLN A 242 11.06 22.02 -3.86
C GLN A 242 9.90 21.56 -2.96
N TRP A 243 9.81 22.06 -1.74
CA TRP A 243 8.79 21.62 -0.78
C TRP A 243 7.35 21.87 -1.26
N LEU A 244 7.08 22.91 -2.01
CA LEU A 244 5.71 23.28 -2.36
C LEU A 244 5.15 22.38 -3.47
N PHE A 245 5.92 22.15 -4.55
CA PHE A 245 5.49 21.44 -5.76
C PHE A 245 6.31 20.18 -6.08
N GLY A 246 7.25 19.81 -5.21
CA GLY A 246 8.11 18.64 -5.40
C GLY A 246 9.19 18.86 -6.44
N ARG A 247 9.82 17.76 -6.85
CA ARG A 247 10.85 17.69 -7.91
C ARG A 247 10.26 17.34 -9.27
N GLY A 248 9.03 16.88 -9.28
CA GLY A 248 8.40 16.34 -10.44
C GLY A 248 8.24 14.83 -10.40
N VAL A 249 7.24 14.35 -11.09
CA VAL A 249 6.88 12.93 -11.14
C VAL A 249 7.93 12.16 -11.93
N GLY A 250 8.46 11.09 -11.32
CA GLY A 250 9.47 10.24 -11.95
C GLY A 250 10.93 10.65 -11.72
N ASP A 251 11.19 11.74 -10.97
CA ASP A 251 12.56 12.13 -10.62
C ASP A 251 13.15 11.27 -9.50
N VAL A 252 12.30 10.73 -8.63
CA VAL A 252 12.70 9.88 -7.49
C VAL A 252 11.84 8.61 -7.39
N GLY A 253 12.39 7.58 -6.76
CA GLY A 253 11.67 6.37 -6.39
C GLY A 253 11.49 5.36 -7.52
N THR A 254 10.48 4.50 -7.40
CA THR A 254 10.25 3.33 -8.26
C THR A 254 10.11 3.66 -9.75
N ALA A 255 9.65 4.85 -10.10
CA ALA A 255 9.49 5.27 -11.48
C ALA A 255 10.85 5.59 -12.11
N ALA A 256 11.71 6.32 -11.38
CA ALA A 256 13.07 6.60 -11.81
C ALA A 256 13.88 5.31 -11.96
N ASP A 257 13.78 4.38 -11.00
CA ASP A 257 14.43 3.07 -11.06
C ASP A 257 14.00 2.27 -12.29
N ARG A 258 12.71 2.20 -12.58
CA ARG A 258 12.18 1.46 -13.74
C ARG A 258 12.56 2.08 -15.07
N ALA A 259 12.61 3.40 -15.17
CA ALA A 259 13.06 4.09 -16.37
C ALA A 259 14.55 3.84 -16.64
N THR A 260 15.34 3.71 -15.58
CA THR A 260 16.79 3.44 -15.68
C THR A 260 17.07 2.00 -16.10
N PHE A 261 16.27 1.03 -15.65
CA PHE A 261 16.41 -0.39 -16.01
C PHE A 261 15.88 -0.76 -17.41
N GLY A 262 14.99 0.06 -17.98
CA GLY A 262 14.23 -0.34 -19.17
C GLY A 262 14.92 -0.19 -20.53
N VAL A 263 15.69 0.88 -20.80
CA VAL A 263 16.22 1.16 -22.17
C VAL A 263 17.46 2.07 -22.16
N PHE A 264 17.84 2.75 -21.10
CA PHE A 264 18.86 3.81 -21.13
C PHE A 264 20.05 3.59 -20.19
N GLN A 265 20.78 2.48 -20.35
CA GLN A 265 22.10 2.29 -19.73
C GLN A 265 23.13 3.36 -20.15
N SER A 266 22.86 4.21 -21.15
CA SER A 266 23.79 5.20 -21.67
C SER A 266 23.83 6.52 -20.90
N ARG A 267 22.87 6.82 -20.02
CA ARG A 267 22.87 8.02 -19.17
C ARG A 267 23.37 7.79 -17.73
N ALA A 268 23.77 6.58 -17.39
CA ALA A 268 24.19 6.18 -16.04
C ALA A 268 25.42 6.91 -15.47
N GLY A 269 26.07 7.78 -16.24
CA GLY A 269 27.26 8.54 -15.77
C GLY A 269 26.95 9.87 -15.08
N ALA A 270 25.80 10.49 -15.35
CA ALA A 270 25.47 11.83 -14.84
C ALA A 270 24.39 11.85 -13.75
N ASP A 271 23.62 10.79 -13.59
CA ASP A 271 22.37 10.78 -12.85
C ASP A 271 22.30 9.75 -11.69
N ALA A 272 23.44 9.27 -11.20
CA ALA A 272 23.49 8.34 -10.05
C ALA A 272 22.83 8.89 -8.76
N GLN A 273 22.47 10.17 -8.73
CA GLN A 273 21.71 10.78 -7.63
C GLN A 273 20.18 10.76 -7.82
N ARG A 274 19.68 10.46 -9.03
CA ARG A 274 18.23 10.44 -9.31
C ARG A 274 17.52 9.16 -8.84
N GLY A 275 18.23 8.08 -8.64
CA GLY A 275 17.66 6.75 -8.35
C GLY A 275 17.51 6.41 -6.86
N THR A 276 17.37 7.36 -5.94
CA THR A 276 17.13 7.03 -4.53
C THR A 276 15.72 6.57 -4.32
N ALA A 277 15.54 5.27 -4.09
CA ALA A 277 14.23 4.69 -3.75
C ALA A 277 13.69 5.33 -2.46
N VAL A 278 12.58 6.05 -2.58
CA VAL A 278 11.90 6.62 -1.42
C VAL A 278 10.96 5.55 -0.85
N ASP A 279 11.40 4.92 0.24
CA ASP A 279 10.67 3.82 0.91
C ASP A 279 9.41 4.28 1.68
N SER A 280 8.89 5.46 1.42
CA SER A 280 7.66 5.95 2.02
C SER A 280 6.76 6.56 0.96
N GLY A 281 5.51 6.09 0.89
CA GLY A 281 4.52 6.62 -0.05
C GLY A 281 4.20 8.11 0.18
N TYR A 282 4.24 8.54 1.44
CA TYR A 282 4.02 9.96 1.78
C TYR A 282 5.19 10.82 1.33
N LEU A 283 6.42 10.38 1.58
CA LEU A 283 7.61 11.11 1.15
C LEU A 283 7.81 11.05 -0.36
N ALA A 284 7.45 9.95 -1.00
CA ALA A 284 7.40 9.87 -2.46
C ALA A 284 6.43 10.92 -3.03
N THR A 285 5.24 11.08 -2.42
CA THR A 285 4.29 12.11 -2.83
C THR A 285 4.86 13.53 -2.62
N VAL A 286 5.58 13.77 -1.51
CA VAL A 286 6.25 15.06 -1.28
C VAL A 286 7.36 15.29 -2.31
N ALA A 287 8.11 14.26 -2.64
CA ALA A 287 9.15 14.37 -3.66
C ALA A 287 8.57 14.66 -5.06
N ASP A 288 7.48 13.99 -5.42
CA ASP A 288 6.86 14.14 -6.74
C ASP A 288 6.10 15.47 -6.91
N VAL A 289 5.19 15.79 -5.97
CA VAL A 289 4.21 16.88 -6.10
C VAL A 289 4.16 17.81 -4.88
N GLY A 290 5.14 17.70 -3.99
CA GLY A 290 5.33 18.58 -2.83
C GLY A 290 4.29 18.46 -1.73
N ALA A 291 4.33 19.42 -0.80
CA ALA A 291 3.41 19.50 0.31
C ALA A 291 1.95 19.69 -0.15
N VAL A 292 1.73 20.38 -1.27
CA VAL A 292 0.39 20.55 -1.85
C VAL A 292 -0.20 19.19 -2.21
N GLY A 293 0.57 18.36 -2.91
CA GLY A 293 0.13 17.00 -3.27
C GLY A 293 -0.11 16.12 -2.04
N LEU A 294 0.76 16.20 -1.03
CA LEU A 294 0.58 15.47 0.22
C LEU A 294 -0.72 15.88 0.93
N VAL A 295 -1.02 17.17 1.03
CA VAL A 295 -2.27 17.66 1.65
C VAL A 295 -3.50 17.13 0.92
N VAL A 296 -3.49 17.15 -0.42
CA VAL A 296 -4.60 16.63 -1.22
C VAL A 296 -4.74 15.11 -1.05
N LEU A 297 -3.61 14.37 -1.01
CA LEU A 297 -3.61 12.92 -0.75
C LEU A 297 -4.17 12.58 0.65
N LEU A 298 -3.73 13.30 1.68
CA LEU A 298 -4.23 13.11 3.05
C LEU A 298 -5.72 13.44 3.15
N ALA A 299 -6.17 14.52 2.51
CA ALA A 299 -7.59 14.87 2.42
C ALA A 299 -8.40 13.76 1.73
N LEU A 300 -7.86 13.15 0.67
CA LEU A 300 -8.48 12.01 -0.01
C LEU A 300 -8.59 10.80 0.94
N ILE A 301 -7.51 10.42 1.62
CA ILE A 301 -7.50 9.29 2.58
C ILE A 301 -8.52 9.53 3.70
N VAL A 302 -8.54 10.74 4.28
CA VAL A 302 -9.51 11.11 5.32
C VAL A 302 -10.94 11.02 4.80
N ARG A 303 -11.21 11.56 3.59
CA ARG A 303 -12.54 11.50 3.00
C ARG A 303 -13.01 10.07 2.72
N LEU A 304 -12.16 9.24 2.15
CA LEU A 304 -12.46 7.81 1.95
C LEU A 304 -12.72 7.11 3.28
N GLY A 305 -11.92 7.39 4.32
CA GLY A 305 -12.12 6.88 5.67
C GLY A 305 -13.48 7.28 6.26
N GLN A 306 -13.88 8.54 6.10
CA GLN A 306 -15.19 9.03 6.54
C GLN A 306 -16.35 8.27 5.84
N LEU A 307 -16.23 8.03 4.54
CA LEU A 307 -17.24 7.28 3.78
C LEU A 307 -17.31 5.81 4.23
N CYS A 308 -16.16 5.15 4.44
CA CYS A 308 -16.11 3.80 4.96
C CYS A 308 -16.72 3.71 6.37
N LEU A 309 -16.32 4.60 7.29
CA LEU A 309 -16.84 4.62 8.67
C LEU A 309 -18.31 4.97 8.73
N ALA A 310 -18.80 5.84 7.86
CA ALA A 310 -20.23 6.13 7.76
C ALA A 310 -21.03 4.87 7.36
N GLY A 311 -20.50 4.04 6.46
CA GLY A 311 -21.06 2.74 6.13
C GLY A 311 -21.00 1.76 7.29
N ALA A 312 -19.85 1.66 7.95
CA ALA A 312 -19.60 0.80 9.10
C ALA A 312 -20.53 1.11 10.28
N ARG A 313 -20.74 2.40 10.62
CA ARG A 313 -21.67 2.84 11.67
C ARG A 313 -23.12 2.48 11.39
N ARG A 314 -23.50 2.31 10.12
CA ARG A 314 -24.83 1.80 9.70
C ARG A 314 -24.94 0.28 9.73
N GLY A 315 -23.92 -0.42 10.27
CA GLY A 315 -23.86 -1.88 10.34
C GLY A 315 -23.61 -2.55 8.99
N ASP A 316 -23.01 -1.83 8.00
CA ASP A 316 -22.65 -2.42 6.72
C ASP A 316 -21.23 -3.00 6.77
N GLU A 317 -21.11 -4.30 6.51
CA GLU A 317 -19.82 -5.00 6.46
C GLU A 317 -18.88 -4.41 5.40
N ALA A 318 -19.43 -3.95 4.28
CA ALA A 318 -18.61 -3.32 3.24
C ALA A 318 -17.89 -2.07 3.75
N GLY A 319 -18.49 -1.32 4.68
CA GLY A 319 -17.84 -0.18 5.32
C GLY A 319 -16.63 -0.58 6.15
N TRP A 320 -16.74 -1.67 6.93
CA TRP A 320 -15.62 -2.19 7.70
C TRP A 320 -14.50 -2.75 6.82
N VAL A 321 -14.86 -3.47 5.75
CA VAL A 321 -13.88 -3.94 4.74
C VAL A 321 -13.14 -2.76 4.12
N GLY A 322 -13.86 -1.75 3.66
CA GLY A 322 -13.23 -0.55 3.07
C GLY A 322 -12.32 0.17 4.06
N ALA A 323 -12.73 0.32 5.33
CA ALA A 323 -11.91 0.91 6.38
C ALA A 323 -10.65 0.09 6.64
N ALA A 324 -10.75 -1.24 6.73
CA ALA A 324 -9.61 -2.13 6.95
C ALA A 324 -8.58 -2.03 5.82
N LEU A 325 -9.03 -2.07 4.57
CA LEU A 325 -8.16 -1.94 3.40
C LEU A 325 -7.48 -0.56 3.36
N LEU A 326 -8.22 0.51 3.65
CA LEU A 326 -7.68 1.87 3.64
C LEU A 326 -6.66 2.09 4.76
N VAL A 327 -6.95 1.62 5.98
CA VAL A 327 -6.00 1.69 7.12
C VAL A 327 -4.73 0.92 6.79
N MET A 328 -4.85 -0.25 6.17
CA MET A 328 -3.70 -1.04 5.77
C MET A 328 -2.83 -0.31 4.74
N ILE A 329 -3.44 0.26 3.69
CA ILE A 329 -2.70 1.03 2.68
C ILE A 329 -2.01 2.23 3.32
N ALA A 330 -2.71 2.98 4.18
CA ALA A 330 -2.20 4.17 4.83
C ALA A 330 -1.03 3.87 5.78
N LEU A 331 -1.09 2.78 6.55
CA LEU A 331 -0.02 2.39 7.45
C LEU A 331 1.18 1.79 6.71
N ASP A 332 0.94 0.94 5.71
CA ASP A 332 2.01 0.37 4.87
C ASP A 332 2.76 1.49 4.12
N ALA A 333 2.06 2.54 3.72
CA ALA A 333 2.65 3.71 3.04
C ALA A 333 3.62 4.54 3.90
N VAL A 334 3.66 4.35 5.22
CA VAL A 334 4.65 5.01 6.08
C VAL A 334 6.06 4.53 5.77
N THR A 335 6.21 3.23 5.50
CA THR A 335 7.51 2.58 5.32
C THR A 335 7.72 1.99 3.93
N ARG A 336 6.77 2.20 3.01
CA ARG A 336 6.79 1.66 1.66
C ARG A 336 6.06 2.61 0.71
N ALA A 337 6.44 2.60 -0.57
CA ALA A 337 5.75 3.37 -1.61
C ALA A 337 4.39 2.75 -1.99
N SER A 338 3.51 2.52 -1.00
CA SER A 338 2.29 1.72 -1.12
C SER A 338 1.17 2.40 -1.90
N PHE A 339 1.31 3.67 -2.25
CA PHE A 339 0.36 4.39 -3.12
C PHE A 339 0.62 4.17 -4.60
N ILE A 340 1.80 3.65 -4.97
CA ILE A 340 2.24 3.44 -6.35
C ILE A 340 2.67 1.99 -6.63
N GLY A 341 2.76 1.15 -5.59
CA GLY A 341 3.26 -0.22 -5.69
C GLY A 341 2.14 -1.27 -5.81
N PHE A 342 2.37 -2.28 -6.67
CA PHE A 342 1.54 -3.49 -6.65
C PHE A 342 1.90 -4.35 -5.43
N PRO A 343 0.93 -5.05 -4.82
CA PRO A 343 -0.50 -5.06 -5.14
C PRO A 343 -1.30 -3.96 -4.44
N THR A 344 -0.68 -3.24 -3.51
CA THR A 344 -1.32 -2.39 -2.50
C THR A 344 -2.10 -1.23 -3.13
N ALA A 345 -1.46 -0.47 -4.02
CA ALA A 345 -2.09 0.68 -4.67
C ALA A 345 -3.25 0.25 -5.56
N PHE A 346 -2.97 -0.66 -6.50
CA PHE A 346 -3.92 -1.02 -7.56
C PHE A 346 -5.13 -1.77 -7.02
N LEU A 347 -4.88 -2.91 -6.38
CA LEU A 347 -5.94 -3.77 -5.86
C LEU A 347 -6.65 -3.09 -4.68
N GLY A 348 -5.89 -2.44 -3.81
CA GLY A 348 -6.41 -1.79 -2.63
C GLY A 348 -7.34 -0.63 -2.97
N MET A 349 -6.95 0.28 -3.85
CA MET A 349 -7.78 1.42 -4.26
C MET A 349 -9.04 0.96 -4.99
N LEU A 350 -8.93 -0.05 -5.88
CA LEU A 350 -10.09 -0.65 -6.53
C LEU A 350 -11.08 -1.20 -5.49
N LEU A 351 -10.61 -2.03 -4.55
CA LEU A 351 -11.47 -2.66 -3.56
C LEU A 351 -12.07 -1.66 -2.56
N VAL A 352 -11.31 -0.63 -2.16
CA VAL A 352 -11.83 0.49 -1.34
C VAL A 352 -12.97 1.20 -2.08
N GLY A 353 -12.78 1.51 -3.37
CA GLY A 353 -13.83 2.12 -4.19
C GLY A 353 -15.08 1.25 -4.27
N VAL A 354 -14.92 -0.05 -4.55
CA VAL A 354 -16.05 -1.01 -4.61
C VAL A 354 -16.74 -1.13 -3.24
N ALA A 355 -15.98 -1.14 -2.13
CA ALA A 355 -16.53 -1.22 -0.79
C ALA A 355 -17.38 0.01 -0.46
N ILE A 356 -16.90 1.22 -0.76
CA ILE A 356 -17.66 2.46 -0.58
C ILE A 356 -18.95 2.45 -1.44
N GLY A 357 -18.84 2.07 -2.72
CA GLY A 357 -20.00 1.93 -3.60
C GLY A 357 -21.02 0.91 -3.07
N ALA A 358 -20.58 -0.14 -2.37
CA ALA A 358 -21.44 -1.15 -1.78
C ALA A 358 -22.24 -0.62 -0.57
N THR A 359 -21.68 0.28 0.25
CA THR A 359 -22.34 0.82 1.44
C THR A 359 -23.61 1.63 1.09
N GLY A 360 -23.57 2.40 0.01
CA GLY A 360 -24.68 3.24 -0.39
C GLY A 360 -25.87 2.48 -1.02
N SER A 361 -25.67 1.24 -1.47
CA SER A 361 -26.71 0.47 -2.15
C SER A 361 -27.86 -0.02 -1.23
N LYS A 362 -27.67 -0.01 0.10
CA LYS A 362 -28.73 -0.31 1.08
C LYS A 362 -29.74 0.83 1.22
N ASP A 363 -29.25 2.08 1.24
CA ASP A 363 -30.11 3.25 1.43
C ASP A 363 -31.09 3.44 0.27
N ALA A 364 -30.69 3.09 -0.95
CA ALA A 364 -31.54 3.14 -2.12
C ALA A 364 -32.69 2.10 -2.06
N ARG A 365 -32.52 0.97 -1.37
CA ARG A 365 -33.56 -0.04 -1.18
C ARG A 365 -34.52 0.33 -0.03
N ALA A 366 -33.96 0.81 1.11
CA ALA A 366 -34.76 1.21 2.27
C ALA A 366 -35.72 2.41 1.99
N ARG A 367 -35.36 3.31 1.06
CA ARG A 367 -36.21 4.43 0.63
C ARG A 367 -37.32 4.04 -0.37
N ARG A 368 -37.36 2.77 -0.81
CA ARG A 368 -38.32 2.25 -1.78
C ARG A 368 -39.35 1.27 -1.17
N SER A 369 -39.10 0.81 0.06
CA SER A 369 -40.03 0.06 0.91
C SER A 369 -40.81 1.00 1.83
#